data_41b544ce19742ed46a40ae94d7246cb5
#
_entry.id   41b544ce19742ed46a40ae94d7246cb5
#
_cell.length_a   1.000
_cell.length_b   1.000
_cell.length_c   1.000
_cell.angle_alpha   90.00
_cell.angle_beta   90.00
_cell.angle_gamma   90.00
#
_symmetry.space_group_name_H-M   'P 1'
#
loop_
_entity.id
_entity.type
_entity.pdbx_description
1 polymer ?
#
loop_
_entity_poly.entity_id
_entity_poly.type
_entity_poly.pdbx_seq_one_letter_code
_entity_poly.pdbx_strand_id
1 'polypeptide(L)' 'MRQKELKTVVTFHTVTEAIAMETACMKEAIPGRIIPVPREIKAGCGLSWAMPADWVSNISQWMEKKALSWESVGEYFI' A
#
# COMPACT_ATOMS: atom_id res chain seq x y z
N MET A 1 -3.43 0.31 24.05
CA MET A 1 -3.16 -0.88 23.23
C MET A 1 -3.79 -0.74 21.86
N ARG A 2 -3.04 -1.06 20.86
CA ARG A 2 -3.48 -0.89 19.48
C ARG A 2 -4.27 -2.11 19.02
N GLN A 3 -5.46 -1.88 18.51
CA GLN A 3 -6.24 -2.96 17.92
C GLN A 3 -5.82 -3.18 16.48
N LYS A 4 -5.78 -4.43 16.06
CA LYS A 4 -5.53 -4.75 14.66
C LYS A 4 -6.78 -4.45 13.85
N GLU A 5 -6.56 -3.86 12.68
CA GLU A 5 -7.64 -3.54 11.75
C GLU A 5 -7.34 -4.17 10.41
N LEU A 6 -8.38 -4.46 9.65
CA LEU A 6 -8.21 -4.94 8.29
C LEU A 6 -7.71 -3.79 7.43
N LYS A 7 -6.55 -3.96 6.82
CA LYS A 7 -5.93 -2.95 5.97
C LYS A 7 -5.63 -3.54 4.60
N THR A 8 -5.77 -2.72 3.58
CA THR A 8 -5.21 -3.05 2.27
C THR A 8 -3.74 -2.71 2.30
N VAL A 9 -2.90 -3.67 1.94
CA VAL A 9 -1.45 -3.49 1.96
C VAL A 9 -0.91 -3.75 0.57
N VAL A 10 -0.19 -2.76 0.04
CA VAL A 10 0.46 -2.85 -1.27
C VAL A 10 1.96 -3.02 -1.03
N THR A 11 2.54 -4.06 -1.61
CA THR A 11 3.97 -4.28 -1.52
C THR A 11 4.65 -3.89 -2.84
N PHE A 12 5.95 -3.62 -2.78
CA PHE A 12 6.69 -3.10 -3.92
C PHE A 12 7.98 -3.87 -4.14
N HIS A 13 8.45 -3.86 -5.38
CA HIS A 13 9.73 -4.48 -5.72
C HIS A 13 10.91 -3.63 -5.25
N THR A 14 10.74 -2.31 -5.27
CA THR A 14 11.82 -1.37 -4.95
C THR A 14 11.31 -0.22 -4.10
N VAL A 15 12.24 0.45 -3.41
CA VAL A 15 11.93 1.65 -2.62
C VAL A 15 11.40 2.77 -3.53
N THR A 16 11.92 2.86 -4.74
CA THR A 16 11.46 3.87 -5.71
C THR A 16 9.98 3.72 -6.00
N GLU A 17 9.50 2.48 -6.16
CA GLU A 17 8.07 2.21 -6.36
C GLU A 17 7.24 2.66 -5.15
N ALA A 18 7.74 2.39 -3.96
CA ALA A 18 7.04 2.78 -2.73
C ALA A 18 6.93 4.30 -2.62
N ILE A 19 7.98 5.02 -2.93
CA ILE A 19 7.99 6.49 -2.88
C ILE A 19 7.04 7.05 -3.94
N ALA A 20 7.01 6.47 -5.13
CA ALA A 20 6.09 6.92 -6.19
C ALA A 20 4.63 6.75 -5.75
N MET A 21 4.33 5.65 -5.08
CA MET A 21 2.98 5.41 -4.55
C MET A 21 2.60 6.45 -3.51
N GLU A 22 3.49 6.71 -2.56
CA GLU A 22 3.24 7.71 -1.52
C GLU A 22 2.99 9.09 -2.13
N THR A 23 3.83 9.50 -3.07
CA THR A 23 3.71 10.80 -3.71
C THR A 23 2.37 10.93 -4.45
N ALA A 24 1.99 9.91 -5.21
CA ALA A 24 0.73 9.94 -5.94
C ALA A 24 -0.48 9.98 -5.01
N CYS A 25 -0.43 9.20 -3.92
CA CYS A 25 -1.50 9.19 -2.94
C CYS A 25 -1.64 10.52 -2.23
N MET A 26 -0.54 11.16 -1.89
CA MET A 26 -0.58 12.48 -1.26
C MET A 26 -1.20 13.53 -2.17
N LYS A 27 -0.91 13.48 -3.46
CA LYS A 27 -1.49 14.42 -4.43
C LYS A 27 -3.00 14.31 -4.52
N GLU A 28 -3.54 13.11 -4.36
CA GLU A 28 -4.97 12.87 -4.54
C GLU A 28 -5.68 12.62 -3.21
N ALA A 29 -5.01 12.89 -2.09
CA ALA A 29 -5.57 12.72 -0.76
C ALA A 29 -6.09 11.29 -0.51
N ILE A 30 -5.43 10.29 -1.06
CA ILE A 30 -5.74 8.89 -0.79
C ILE A 30 -5.28 8.57 0.64
N PRO A 31 -6.15 8.04 1.50
CA PRO A 31 -5.75 7.73 2.87
C PRO A 31 -4.77 6.58 2.92
N GLY A 32 -3.82 6.65 3.84
CA GLY A 32 -2.83 5.60 4.03
C GLY A 32 -1.47 6.15 4.37
N ARG A 33 -0.50 5.25 4.47
CA ARG A 33 0.89 5.64 4.78
C ARG A 33 1.84 4.50 4.44
N ILE A 34 3.12 4.86 4.31
CA ILE A 34 4.21 3.86 4.17
C ILE A 34 4.47 3.24 5.54
N ILE A 35 4.59 1.93 5.56
CA ILE A 35 4.94 1.18 6.76
C ILE A 35 5.99 0.13 6.40
N PRO A 36 6.74 -0.40 7.38
CA PRO A 36 7.55 -1.59 7.13
C PRO A 36 6.64 -2.75 6.75
N VAL A 37 7.12 -3.63 5.87
CA VAL A 37 6.34 -4.81 5.47
C VAL A 37 6.02 -5.65 6.70
N PRO A 38 4.74 -5.99 6.94
CA PRO A 38 4.39 -6.88 8.06
C PRO A 38 5.06 -8.24 7.94
N ARG A 39 5.29 -8.89 9.09
CA ARG A 39 5.94 -10.21 9.12
C ARG A 39 5.20 -11.27 8.31
N GLU A 40 3.89 -11.12 8.22
CA GLU A 40 3.03 -12.06 7.49
C GLU A 40 3.24 -11.99 5.99
N ILE A 41 3.88 -10.94 5.51
CA ILE A 41 4.08 -10.70 4.09
C ILE A 41 5.56 -10.73 3.77
N LYS A 42 5.93 -11.45 2.71
CA LYS A 42 7.30 -11.42 2.21
C LYS A 42 7.34 -10.51 1.00
N ALA A 43 8.15 -9.47 1.07
CA ALA A 43 8.25 -8.51 -0.02
C ALA A 43 9.68 -8.05 -0.21
N GLY A 44 10.00 -7.64 -1.44
CA GLY A 44 11.38 -7.43 -1.85
C GLY A 44 12.07 -6.20 -1.26
N CYS A 45 11.35 -5.09 -1.05
CA CYS A 45 12.02 -3.85 -0.65
C CYS A 45 11.89 -3.51 0.83
N GLY A 46 11.07 -4.23 1.57
CA GLY A 46 10.88 -3.98 3.00
C GLY A 46 9.90 -2.86 3.34
N LEU A 47 9.39 -2.14 2.35
CA LEU A 47 8.39 -1.08 2.55
C LEU A 47 7.09 -1.45 1.88
N SER A 48 5.98 -0.98 2.46
CA SER A 48 4.66 -1.20 1.90
C SER A 48 3.78 0.02 2.16
N TRP A 49 2.65 0.06 1.44
CA TRP A 49 1.64 1.09 1.63
C TRP A 49 0.44 0.45 2.32
N ALA A 50 0.06 0.97 3.48
CA ALA A 50 -1.10 0.47 4.22
C ALA A 50 -2.20 1.51 4.16
N MET A 51 -3.41 1.07 3.87
CA MET A 51 -4.56 1.95 3.75
C MET A 51 -5.81 1.25 4.27
N PRO A 52 -6.89 2.01 4.57
CA PRO A 52 -8.14 1.38 5.01
C PRO A 52 -8.67 0.41 3.96
N ALA A 53 -9.09 -0.77 4.40
CA ALA A 53 -9.63 -1.78 3.49
C ALA A 53 -11.00 -1.39 2.91
N ASP A 54 -11.67 -0.45 3.56
CA ASP A 54 -12.99 0.01 3.13
C ASP A 54 -12.96 1.19 2.16
N TRP A 55 -11.78 1.50 1.61
CA TRP A 55 -11.68 2.54 0.60
C TRP A 55 -12.57 2.19 -0.60
N VAL A 56 -13.32 3.17 -1.09
CA VAL A 56 -14.44 2.93 -2.00
C VAL A 56 -14.07 2.46 -3.40
N SER A 57 -12.81 2.61 -3.80
CA SER A 57 -12.36 2.26 -5.15
C SER A 57 -11.34 1.12 -5.10
N ASN A 58 -11.14 0.47 -6.23
CA ASN A 58 -10.13 -0.58 -6.36
C ASN A 58 -8.76 0.07 -6.50
N ILE A 59 -7.88 -0.12 -5.52
CA ILE A 59 -6.56 0.52 -5.52
C ILE A 59 -5.70 0.03 -6.69
N SER A 60 -5.85 -1.23 -7.09
CA SER A 60 -5.08 -1.76 -8.22
C SER A 60 -5.42 -1.03 -9.51
N GLN A 61 -6.70 -0.79 -9.77
CA GLN A 61 -7.13 -0.04 -10.95
C GLN A 61 -6.63 1.39 -10.90
N TRP A 62 -6.69 2.01 -9.72
CA TRP A 62 -6.19 3.37 -9.55
C TRP A 62 -4.69 3.46 -9.84
N MET A 63 -3.92 2.48 -9.32
CA MET A 63 -2.48 2.43 -9.57
C MET A 63 -2.16 2.23 -11.05
N GLU A 64 -2.93 1.40 -11.75
CA GLU A 64 -2.74 1.21 -13.18
C GLU A 64 -2.96 2.50 -13.95
N LYS A 65 -4.00 3.26 -13.60
CA LYS A 65 -4.28 4.55 -14.24
C LYS A 65 -3.14 5.54 -14.03
N LYS A 66 -2.46 5.47 -12.90
CA LYS A 66 -1.35 6.36 -12.57
C LYS A 66 -0.02 5.84 -13.08
N ALA A 67 0.00 4.71 -13.78
CA ALA A 67 1.22 4.06 -14.28
C ALA A 67 2.20 3.74 -13.15
N LEU A 68 1.69 3.38 -11.98
CA LEU A 68 2.51 2.96 -10.86
C LEU A 68 2.83 1.47 -10.96
N SER A 69 3.97 1.08 -10.39
CA SER A 69 4.37 -0.33 -10.32
C SER A 69 4.28 -0.81 -8.88
N TRP A 70 3.89 -2.06 -8.70
CA TRP A 70 3.81 -2.69 -7.37
C TRP A 70 4.04 -4.18 -7.50
N GLU A 71 4.28 -4.84 -6.35
CA GLU A 71 4.50 -6.29 -6.33
C GLU A 71 3.22 -7.06 -6.05
N SER A 72 2.48 -6.69 -5.00
CA SER A 72 1.25 -7.38 -4.64
C SER A 72 0.31 -6.45 -3.89
N VAL A 73 -0.97 -6.83 -3.87
CA VAL A 73 -2.01 -6.16 -3.10
C VAL A 73 -2.79 -7.23 -2.35
N GLY A 74 -3.02 -7.01 -1.07
CA GLY A 74 -3.81 -7.92 -0.28
C GLY A 74 -4.40 -7.24 0.94
N GLU A 75 -5.27 -7.94 1.65
CA GLU A 75 -5.88 -7.43 2.87
C GLU A 75 -5.32 -8.22 4.05
N TYR A 76 -4.93 -7.49 5.10
CA TYR A 76 -4.30 -8.08 6.27
C TYR A 76 -4.75 -7.36 7.53
N PHE A 77 -4.83 -8.10 8.63
CA PHE A 77 -5.05 -7.52 9.96
C PHE A 77 -3.70 -7.10 10.55
N ILE A 78 -3.54 -5.81 10.70
CA ILE A 78 -2.29 -5.25 11.21
C ILE A 78 -2.52 -4.04 12.12
#